data_1f38faff7d4f8c72ddb0c39b73d78885
#
_entry.id   1f38faff7d4f8c72ddb0c39b73d78885
#
_cell.length_a   1.000
_cell.length_b   1.000
_cell.length_c   1.000
_cell.angle_alpha   90.00
_cell.angle_beta   90.00
_cell.angle_gamma   90.00
#
_symmetry.space_group_name_H-M   'P 1'
#
loop_
_entity.id
_entity.type
_entity.pdbx_description
1 polymer ?
#
loop_
_entity_poly.entity_id
_entity_poly.type
_entity_poly.pdbx_seq_one_letter_code
_entity_poly.pdbx_strand_id
1 'polypeptide(L)'
;MEVDDRPVLGEEAEMKKKKKKKTPTLGQVQCTTDYQLEASGKLETLDTSQWPLLLKNFSKLCCRTNHYTPLPCGASPLKREIREYVRSGYLNLDKPANPSSHEVVAWVKRILKVEKTGHSGTLDPKVTVQSVKQVAQALERLKGALFQRPPLIAAVKRQLRVRTIYESKLCEYEMEKNMGIFWVKCEAGTYVRTMCVHLGLLLGVGGQMLELRRNRSGIQCEDEGMVTLHDVLDAQWMYENHKDETYLRRVIRPLEGLLVNHKRIIVKDSAVNAVCYGAKIMLPGVLRYEDSMELNEEIVIVTTKGEAVALAIALMTTATISSCDHGIVAKIKRVIMERDTYPRKWGLGPKASMKKTMIKEGLLDKYGKPNDKTPTEWLTSYVDF
;
A
#
# COMPACT_ATOMS: atom_id res chain seq x y z
N MET A 1 -8.02 80.34 46.98
CA MET A 1 -7.72 79.98 48.38
C MET A 1 -7.14 78.55 48.25
N GLU A 2 -5.82 78.58 48.25
CA GLU A 2 -4.94 78.22 49.37
C GLU A 2 -4.84 76.71 49.45
N VAL A 3 -3.76 76.01 49.53
CA VAL A 3 -2.31 76.27 49.70
C VAL A 3 -1.75 74.87 49.58
N ASP A 4 -0.80 74.63 48.74
CA ASP A 4 0.59 74.25 48.93
C ASP A 4 0.90 73.53 50.25
N ASP A 5 1.38 72.26 50.09
CA ASP A 5 2.53 71.84 50.88
C ASP A 5 3.15 70.55 50.37
N ARG A 6 4.41 70.63 49.92
CA ARG A 6 5.32 69.50 49.79
C ARG A 6 6.06 69.32 51.16
N PRO A 7 6.52 68.09 51.36
CA PRO A 7 7.97 68.00 51.44
C PRO A 7 8.59 66.84 50.69
N VAL A 8 9.74 67.20 50.16
CA VAL A 8 10.77 66.33 49.63
C VAL A 8 11.39 65.52 50.78
N LEU A 9 11.55 64.23 50.58
CA LEU A 9 12.63 63.46 51.19
C LEU A 9 12.95 62.23 50.32
N GLY A 10 14.23 62.19 49.95
CA GLY A 10 14.78 61.11 49.14
C GLY A 10 14.90 59.82 49.95
N GLU A 11 14.66 58.73 49.28
CA GLU A 11 15.15 57.45 49.70
C GLU A 11 15.90 56.78 48.55
N GLU A 12 17.16 56.50 48.85
CA GLU A 12 18.13 55.82 48.05
C GLU A 12 17.57 54.41 47.68
N ALA A 13 17.24 54.22 46.42
CA ALA A 13 16.92 52.90 45.93
C ALA A 13 18.20 52.09 45.73
N GLU A 14 18.60 51.33 46.73
CA GLU A 14 19.59 50.24 46.59
C GLU A 14 19.23 49.34 45.44
N MET A 15 19.97 49.46 44.36
CA MET A 15 19.93 48.52 43.23
C MET A 15 20.50 47.18 43.68
N LYS A 16 19.65 46.31 44.20
CA LYS A 16 19.96 44.86 44.40
C LYS A 16 20.26 44.25 43.05
N LYS A 17 21.55 44.14 42.70
CA LYS A 17 22.04 43.31 41.60
C LYS A 17 21.50 41.89 41.78
N LYS A 18 20.44 41.53 41.06
CA LYS A 18 20.02 40.14 40.94
C LYS A 18 21.18 39.35 40.32
N LYS A 19 21.91 38.60 41.13
CA LYS A 19 22.90 37.62 40.68
C LYS A 19 22.16 36.65 39.76
N LYS A 20 22.46 36.72 38.44
CA LYS A 20 22.02 35.71 37.49
C LYS A 20 22.49 34.36 38.03
N LYS A 21 21.57 33.51 38.48
CA LYS A 21 21.86 32.12 38.81
C LYS A 21 22.45 31.50 37.54
N LYS A 22 23.73 31.15 37.58
CA LYS A 22 24.37 30.39 36.50
C LYS A 22 23.62 29.06 36.38
N THR A 23 23.03 28.82 35.26
CA THR A 23 22.47 27.47 34.92
C THR A 23 23.63 26.49 35.06
N PRO A 24 23.45 25.41 35.83
CA PRO A 24 24.51 24.42 36.01
C PRO A 24 24.85 23.79 34.64
N THR A 25 26.12 23.53 34.42
CA THR A 25 26.58 22.84 33.21
C THR A 25 26.13 21.36 33.27
N LEU A 26 25.98 20.72 32.13
CA LEU A 26 25.56 19.33 32.02
C LEU A 26 26.37 18.38 32.93
N GLY A 27 27.69 18.59 33.04
CA GLY A 27 28.58 17.85 33.91
C GLY A 27 28.32 18.10 35.42
N GLN A 28 27.89 19.32 35.79
CA GLN A 28 27.56 19.63 37.18
C GLN A 28 26.21 18.97 37.59
N VAL A 29 25.27 18.86 36.66
CA VAL A 29 23.99 18.14 36.88
C VAL A 29 24.23 16.67 36.99
N GLN A 30 25.16 16.07 36.23
CA GLN A 30 25.49 14.65 36.29
C GLN A 30 26.23 14.22 37.57
N CYS A 31 26.87 15.17 38.28
CA CYS A 31 27.59 14.91 39.52
C CYS A 31 26.74 15.08 40.78
N THR A 32 25.51 15.54 40.69
CA THR A 32 24.59 15.62 41.83
C THR A 32 23.92 14.30 42.10
N THR A 33 24.10 13.77 43.31
CA THR A 33 23.57 12.49 43.78
C THR A 33 22.02 12.38 43.74
N ASP A 34 21.35 13.53 43.59
CA ASP A 34 19.89 13.62 43.60
C ASP A 34 19.25 13.61 42.20
N TYR A 35 20.08 13.54 41.14
CA TYR A 35 19.56 13.44 39.77
C TYR A 35 19.35 11.98 39.41
N GLN A 36 18.21 11.42 39.77
CA GLN A 36 17.75 10.17 39.25
C GLN A 36 16.83 10.42 38.04
N LEU A 37 17.19 9.88 36.87
CA LEU A 37 16.27 9.72 35.76
C LEU A 37 15.24 8.67 36.18
N GLU A 38 14.20 9.12 36.86
CA GLU A 38 13.02 8.27 37.03
C GLU A 38 12.39 8.07 35.65
N ALA A 39 12.43 6.84 35.18
CA ALA A 39 11.62 6.47 34.04
C ALA A 39 10.16 6.79 34.43
N SER A 40 9.58 7.84 33.82
CA SER A 40 8.18 8.14 34.04
C SER A 40 7.38 6.93 33.59
N GLY A 41 6.79 6.20 34.55
CA GLY A 41 6.05 4.99 34.33
C GLY A 41 4.74 5.15 33.54
N LYS A 42 4.55 6.33 32.93
CA LYS A 42 3.43 6.66 32.05
C LYS A 42 3.95 7.39 30.82
N LEU A 43 4.65 6.66 29.96
CA LEU A 43 4.62 7.01 28.55
C LEU A 43 3.18 6.73 28.09
N GLU A 44 2.40 7.78 27.88
CA GLU A 44 1.14 7.64 27.15
C GLU A 44 1.49 7.07 25.78
N THR A 45 1.26 5.77 25.63
CA THR A 45 1.46 5.11 24.34
C THR A 45 0.36 5.60 23.42
N LEU A 46 0.73 6.39 22.43
CA LEU A 46 -0.18 6.87 21.41
C LEU A 46 -0.91 5.68 20.79
N ASP A 47 -2.23 5.58 21.00
CA ASP A 47 -3.02 4.54 20.35
C ASP A 47 -3.17 4.85 18.86
N THR A 48 -2.56 4.01 18.04
CA THR A 48 -2.60 4.11 16.57
C THR A 48 -3.50 3.04 15.95
N SER A 49 -4.28 2.32 16.75
CA SER A 49 -5.18 1.25 16.28
C SER A 49 -6.26 1.75 15.33
N GLN A 50 -6.68 3.01 15.52
CA GLN A 50 -7.70 3.68 14.70
C GLN A 50 -7.11 4.53 13.56
N TRP A 51 -5.79 4.53 13.40
CA TRP A 51 -5.18 5.24 12.28
C TRP A 51 -5.57 4.61 10.95
N PRO A 52 -5.77 5.43 9.89
CA PRO A 52 -6.33 4.94 8.65
C PRO A 52 -5.34 4.12 7.82
N LEU A 53 -5.86 3.14 7.09
CA LEU A 53 -5.18 2.42 6.02
C LEU A 53 -3.79 1.88 6.45
N LEU A 54 -2.76 2.21 5.70
CA LEU A 54 -1.38 1.73 5.94
C LEU A 54 -0.70 2.34 7.18
N LEU A 55 -1.32 3.28 7.87
CA LEU A 55 -0.84 3.79 9.16
C LEU A 55 -1.48 3.10 10.37
N LYS A 56 -2.45 2.21 10.17
CA LYS A 56 -3.08 1.46 11.25
C LYS A 56 -2.02 0.69 12.06
N ASN A 57 -2.11 0.77 13.40
CA ASN A 57 -1.15 0.15 14.31
C ASN A 57 0.32 0.60 14.10
N PHE A 58 0.54 1.84 13.70
CA PHE A 58 1.88 2.39 13.47
C PHE A 58 2.82 2.26 14.67
N SER A 59 2.28 2.38 15.90
CA SER A 59 3.05 2.23 17.15
C SER A 59 3.60 0.81 17.36
N LYS A 60 2.99 -0.20 16.73
CA LYS A 60 3.42 -1.61 16.83
C LYS A 60 4.54 -1.98 15.86
N LEU A 61 4.87 -1.09 14.91
CA LEU A 61 5.97 -1.33 13.97
C LEU A 61 7.32 -1.27 14.68
N CYS A 62 8.22 -2.18 14.32
CA CYS A 62 9.60 -2.16 14.76
C CYS A 62 10.28 -0.87 14.30
N CYS A 63 10.99 -0.20 15.20
CA CYS A 63 11.65 1.07 14.91
C CYS A 63 13.11 0.81 14.53
N ARG A 64 13.55 1.22 13.33
CA ARG A 64 14.97 1.24 12.95
C ARG A 64 15.62 2.55 13.34
N THR A 65 14.97 3.67 13.03
CA THR A 65 15.40 5.01 13.39
C THR A 65 14.22 5.96 13.44
N ASN A 66 14.28 6.95 14.32
CA ASN A 66 13.31 8.05 14.37
C ASN A 66 13.84 9.33 13.70
N HIS A 67 15.09 9.31 13.25
CA HIS A 67 15.71 10.49 12.62
C HIS A 67 15.38 10.54 11.13
N TYR A 68 14.55 11.50 10.76
CA TYR A 68 14.30 11.87 9.38
C TYR A 68 13.91 13.34 9.29
N THR A 69 14.09 13.93 8.12
CA THR A 69 13.63 15.29 7.83
C THR A 69 12.33 15.16 7.04
N PRO A 70 11.18 15.54 7.62
CA PRO A 70 9.91 15.53 6.90
C PRO A 70 9.95 16.54 5.75
N LEU A 71 9.40 16.15 4.60
CA LEU A 71 9.26 17.02 3.44
C LEU A 71 7.81 17.51 3.31
N PRO A 72 7.60 18.77 2.86
CA PRO A 72 6.26 19.33 2.67
C PRO A 72 5.54 18.80 1.43
N CYS A 73 5.95 17.63 0.91
CA CYS A 73 5.42 16.99 -0.29
C CYS A 73 4.57 15.78 0.08
N GLY A 74 3.73 15.35 -0.86
CA GLY A 74 2.79 14.27 -0.64
C GLY A 74 1.63 14.65 0.28
N ALA A 75 0.62 13.80 0.35
CA ALA A 75 -0.57 13.99 1.19
C ALA A 75 -1.04 12.66 1.76
N SER A 76 -1.67 12.67 2.93
CA SER A 76 -2.35 11.47 3.42
C SER A 76 -3.35 10.97 2.37
N PRO A 77 -3.44 9.64 2.13
CA PRO A 77 -4.33 9.08 1.10
C PRO A 77 -5.78 9.58 1.17
N LEU A 78 -6.31 9.79 2.37
CA LEU A 78 -7.67 10.32 2.57
C LEU A 78 -7.81 11.83 2.35
N LYS A 79 -6.69 12.57 2.33
CA LYS A 79 -6.66 14.03 2.20
C LYS A 79 -6.02 14.50 0.89
N ARG A 80 -5.83 13.61 -0.09
CA ARG A 80 -5.35 13.96 -1.42
C ARG A 80 -6.31 14.94 -2.10
N GLU A 81 -5.78 15.78 -2.97
CA GLU A 81 -6.58 16.59 -3.90
C GLU A 81 -7.50 15.67 -4.70
N ILE A 82 -8.75 16.09 -4.93
CA ILE A 82 -9.82 15.21 -5.43
C ILE A 82 -9.50 14.56 -6.78
N ARG A 83 -8.81 15.26 -7.68
CA ARG A 83 -8.42 14.70 -8.97
C ARG A 83 -7.43 13.55 -8.83
N GLU A 84 -6.44 13.72 -7.96
CA GLU A 84 -5.46 12.67 -7.67
C GLU A 84 -6.10 11.52 -6.88
N TYR A 85 -7.02 11.83 -5.98
CA TYR A 85 -7.79 10.86 -5.21
C TYR A 85 -8.60 9.94 -6.12
N VAL A 86 -9.34 10.50 -7.09
CA VAL A 86 -10.13 9.75 -8.07
C VAL A 86 -9.23 8.94 -9.00
N ARG A 87 -8.11 9.50 -9.44
CA ARG A 87 -7.17 8.87 -10.37
C ARG A 87 -6.46 7.65 -9.77
N SER A 88 -6.15 7.69 -8.48
CA SER A 88 -5.48 6.62 -7.75
C SER A 88 -6.41 5.85 -6.81
N GLY A 89 -7.72 5.90 -7.05
CA GLY A 89 -8.74 5.22 -6.27
C GLY A 89 -9.20 3.90 -6.88
N TYR A 90 -10.03 3.17 -6.13
CA TYR A 90 -10.77 2.00 -6.60
C TYR A 90 -12.24 2.07 -6.19
N LEU A 91 -13.07 1.36 -6.93
CA LEU A 91 -14.50 1.20 -6.70
C LEU A 91 -14.83 -0.27 -6.43
N ASN A 92 -15.65 -0.54 -5.43
CA ASN A 92 -16.32 -1.83 -5.27
C ASN A 92 -17.71 -1.74 -5.89
N LEU A 93 -17.82 -2.04 -7.18
CA LEU A 93 -19.00 -1.78 -7.98
C LEU A 93 -19.91 -3.00 -8.10
N ASP A 94 -21.20 -2.85 -7.75
CA ASP A 94 -22.24 -3.80 -8.12
C ASP A 94 -22.53 -3.70 -9.62
N LYS A 95 -21.94 -4.61 -10.37
CA LYS A 95 -22.05 -4.59 -11.83
C LYS A 95 -23.43 -5.07 -12.25
N PRO A 96 -24.20 -4.27 -13.02
CA PRO A 96 -25.48 -4.69 -13.56
C PRO A 96 -25.35 -5.94 -14.45
N ALA A 97 -26.41 -6.73 -14.53
CA ALA A 97 -26.39 -8.06 -15.17
C ALA A 97 -26.06 -8.01 -16.68
N ASN A 98 -26.67 -7.11 -17.43
CA ASN A 98 -26.62 -7.13 -18.90
C ASN A 98 -25.32 -6.58 -19.53
N PRO A 99 -24.80 -5.37 -19.15
CA PRO A 99 -23.61 -4.83 -19.81
C PRO A 99 -22.36 -5.65 -19.50
N SER A 100 -21.46 -5.70 -20.45
CA SER A 100 -20.14 -6.32 -20.25
C SER A 100 -19.29 -5.53 -19.25
N SER A 101 -18.29 -6.17 -18.64
CA SER A 101 -17.35 -5.47 -17.76
C SER A 101 -16.60 -4.35 -18.48
N HIS A 102 -16.33 -4.49 -19.78
CA HIS A 102 -15.66 -3.47 -20.58
C HIS A 102 -16.54 -2.24 -20.83
N GLU A 103 -17.83 -2.43 -21.07
CA GLU A 103 -18.79 -1.33 -21.20
C GLU A 103 -18.93 -0.56 -19.89
N VAL A 104 -19.05 -1.27 -18.77
CA VAL A 104 -19.11 -0.65 -17.44
C VAL A 104 -17.84 0.17 -17.16
N VAL A 105 -16.67 -0.37 -17.48
CA VAL A 105 -15.39 0.37 -17.37
C VAL A 105 -15.39 1.63 -18.24
N ALA A 106 -15.92 1.54 -19.47
CA ALA A 106 -16.01 2.70 -20.35
C ALA A 106 -16.98 3.77 -19.80
N TRP A 107 -18.07 3.36 -19.17
CA TRP A 107 -19.01 4.27 -18.52
C TRP A 107 -18.41 4.95 -17.31
N VAL A 108 -17.80 4.20 -16.39
CA VAL A 108 -17.09 4.75 -15.22
C VAL A 108 -16.00 5.74 -15.66
N LYS A 109 -15.20 5.38 -16.68
CA LYS A 109 -14.18 6.25 -17.26
C LYS A 109 -14.79 7.58 -17.75
N ARG A 110 -15.94 7.52 -18.41
CA ARG A 110 -16.64 8.69 -18.96
C ARG A 110 -17.25 9.55 -17.86
N ILE A 111 -17.91 8.91 -16.88
CA ILE A 111 -18.52 9.60 -15.74
C ILE A 111 -17.47 10.36 -14.93
N LEU A 112 -16.40 9.68 -14.52
CA LEU A 112 -15.34 10.26 -13.68
C LEU A 112 -14.33 11.10 -14.46
N LYS A 113 -14.43 11.16 -15.80
CA LYS A 113 -13.52 11.92 -16.69
C LYS A 113 -12.04 11.58 -16.47
N VAL A 114 -11.74 10.31 -16.22
CA VAL A 114 -10.36 9.81 -16.00
C VAL A 114 -9.77 9.21 -17.27
N GLU A 115 -8.44 9.30 -17.42
CA GLU A 115 -7.74 8.81 -18.61
C GLU A 115 -7.72 7.29 -18.72
N LYS A 116 -7.58 6.60 -17.60
CA LYS A 116 -7.44 5.14 -17.53
C LYS A 116 -8.33 4.56 -16.45
N THR A 117 -9.01 3.48 -16.79
CA THR A 117 -9.83 2.69 -15.87
C THR A 117 -9.63 1.22 -16.21
N GLY A 118 -9.57 0.36 -15.21
CA GLY A 118 -9.44 -1.09 -15.37
C GLY A 118 -10.45 -1.83 -14.51
N HIS A 119 -10.51 -3.16 -14.66
CA HIS A 119 -11.35 -4.02 -13.82
C HIS A 119 -10.60 -5.29 -13.41
N SER A 120 -11.02 -5.88 -12.29
CA SER A 120 -10.37 -7.05 -11.68
C SER A 120 -10.88 -8.40 -12.22
N GLY A 121 -11.65 -8.45 -13.30
CA GLY A 121 -12.11 -9.68 -13.91
C GLY A 121 -13.48 -9.57 -14.57
N THR A 122 -13.82 -10.56 -15.39
CA THR A 122 -15.03 -10.62 -16.23
C THR A 122 -16.03 -11.62 -15.67
N LEU A 123 -17.34 -11.40 -15.81
CA LEU A 123 -18.44 -12.25 -15.36
C LEU A 123 -19.29 -12.70 -16.56
N ASP A 124 -19.72 -14.00 -16.59
CA ASP A 124 -20.49 -14.61 -17.70
C ASP A 124 -21.50 -15.67 -17.22
N PRO A 125 -22.59 -16.02 -17.97
CA PRO A 125 -23.71 -16.85 -17.49
C PRO A 125 -23.85 -18.32 -18.03
N LYS A 126 -24.59 -19.18 -17.27
CA LYS A 126 -25.49 -20.38 -17.45
C LYS A 126 -24.98 -21.82 -17.33
N VAL A 127 -25.70 -22.73 -16.53
CA VAL A 127 -25.49 -24.21 -16.39
C VAL A 127 -26.76 -25.02 -16.07
N THR A 128 -26.77 -26.36 -16.43
CA THR A 128 -27.87 -27.36 -16.18
C THR A 128 -27.31 -28.75 -15.79
N VAL A 129 -27.84 -29.51 -14.73
CA VAL A 129 -27.35 -30.84 -14.28
C VAL A 129 -28.40 -31.71 -13.50
N GLN A 130 -28.17 -33.08 -13.36
CA GLN A 130 -29.18 -34.10 -13.10
C GLN A 130 -29.42 -34.64 -11.67
N SER A 131 -28.54 -34.62 -10.68
CA SER A 131 -28.77 -35.19 -9.35
C SER A 131 -27.90 -34.57 -8.24
N VAL A 132 -28.52 -34.28 -7.09
CA VAL A 132 -27.85 -33.60 -5.94
C VAL A 132 -26.59 -34.32 -5.46
N LYS A 133 -26.65 -35.60 -5.22
CA LYS A 133 -25.54 -36.44 -4.73
C LYS A 133 -24.38 -36.54 -5.74
N GLN A 134 -24.69 -36.75 -6.99
CA GLN A 134 -23.72 -36.85 -8.08
C GLN A 134 -23.04 -35.50 -8.34
N VAL A 135 -23.82 -34.41 -8.29
CA VAL A 135 -23.27 -33.03 -8.41
C VAL A 135 -22.30 -32.72 -7.29
N ALA A 136 -22.67 -33.02 -6.03
CA ALA A 136 -21.81 -32.81 -4.89
C ALA A 136 -20.48 -33.59 -4.98
N GLN A 137 -20.55 -34.86 -5.39
CA GLN A 137 -19.38 -35.72 -5.62
C GLN A 137 -18.51 -35.22 -6.79
N ALA A 138 -19.12 -34.78 -7.88
CA ALA A 138 -18.39 -34.22 -9.01
C ALA A 138 -17.71 -32.90 -8.67
N LEU A 139 -18.35 -32.02 -7.86
CA LEU A 139 -17.75 -30.81 -7.33
C LEU A 139 -16.55 -31.12 -6.43
N GLU A 140 -16.66 -32.17 -5.60
CA GLU A 140 -15.55 -32.58 -4.73
C GLU A 140 -14.34 -33.06 -5.55
N ARG A 141 -14.54 -33.76 -6.64
CA ARG A 141 -13.48 -34.20 -7.58
C ARG A 141 -12.82 -33.03 -8.31
N LEU A 142 -13.46 -31.89 -8.41
CA LEU A 142 -12.90 -30.68 -9.01
C LEU A 142 -12.06 -29.83 -8.03
N LYS A 143 -11.94 -30.21 -6.77
CA LYS A 143 -11.01 -29.59 -5.84
C LYS A 143 -9.57 -29.90 -6.21
N GLY A 144 -8.67 -28.97 -5.94
CA GLY A 144 -7.26 -29.10 -6.28
C GLY A 144 -6.90 -28.44 -7.62
N ALA A 145 -5.85 -28.95 -8.26
CA ALA A 145 -5.31 -28.37 -9.48
C ALA A 145 -6.13 -28.79 -10.71
N LEU A 146 -6.66 -27.81 -11.43
CA LEU A 146 -7.40 -28.01 -12.67
C LEU A 146 -6.66 -27.45 -13.87
N PHE A 147 -6.60 -28.22 -14.96
CA PHE A 147 -6.13 -27.77 -16.26
C PHE A 147 -7.26 -27.06 -17.01
N GLN A 148 -7.09 -25.76 -17.20
CA GLN A 148 -8.10 -24.94 -17.87
C GLN A 148 -7.53 -24.24 -19.10
N ARG A 149 -8.29 -24.23 -20.18
CA ARG A 149 -8.08 -23.30 -21.31
C ARG A 149 -9.06 -22.13 -21.19
N PRO A 150 -8.62 -20.89 -21.44
CA PRO A 150 -9.53 -19.77 -21.56
C PRO A 150 -10.65 -20.06 -22.57
N PRO A 151 -11.89 -19.60 -22.33
CA PRO A 151 -12.98 -19.75 -23.30
C PRO A 151 -12.64 -19.09 -24.63
N LEU A 152 -13.38 -19.46 -25.70
CA LEU A 152 -13.11 -18.96 -27.07
C LEU A 152 -13.14 -17.43 -27.17
N ILE A 153 -14.04 -16.80 -26.43
CA ILE A 153 -14.24 -15.34 -26.38
C ILE A 153 -13.47 -14.75 -25.20
N ALA A 154 -12.16 -14.94 -25.13
CA ALA A 154 -11.34 -14.34 -24.07
C ALA A 154 -10.25 -13.46 -24.69
N ALA A 155 -10.05 -12.26 -24.12
CA ALA A 155 -9.02 -11.30 -24.54
C ALA A 155 -7.58 -11.73 -24.21
N VAL A 156 -7.34 -13.01 -23.88
CA VAL A 156 -6.04 -13.55 -23.47
C VAL A 156 -5.60 -14.71 -24.35
N LYS A 157 -4.29 -14.94 -24.44
CA LYS A 157 -3.75 -16.10 -25.17
C LYS A 157 -4.35 -17.40 -24.63
N ARG A 158 -4.89 -18.25 -25.53
CA ARG A 158 -5.51 -19.53 -25.21
C ARG A 158 -4.46 -20.62 -24.94
N GLN A 159 -3.67 -20.43 -23.90
CA GLN A 159 -2.73 -21.43 -23.40
C GLN A 159 -3.36 -22.23 -22.27
N LEU A 160 -3.02 -23.51 -22.19
CA LEU A 160 -3.36 -24.35 -21.05
C LEU A 160 -2.75 -23.76 -19.77
N ARG A 161 -3.56 -23.61 -18.73
CA ARG A 161 -3.14 -23.06 -17.43
C ARG A 161 -3.61 -23.99 -16.33
N VAL A 162 -2.78 -24.15 -15.33
CA VAL A 162 -3.20 -24.84 -14.10
C VAL A 162 -3.79 -23.76 -13.17
N ARG A 163 -4.95 -24.08 -12.56
CA ARG A 163 -5.62 -23.24 -11.57
C ARG A 163 -6.16 -24.09 -10.44
N THR A 164 -6.05 -23.58 -9.23
CA THR A 164 -6.42 -24.31 -8.03
C THR A 164 -7.81 -23.93 -7.56
N ILE A 165 -8.65 -24.95 -7.32
CA ILE A 165 -9.89 -24.82 -6.58
C ILE A 165 -9.60 -25.22 -5.13
N TYR A 166 -9.71 -24.28 -4.20
CA TYR A 166 -9.44 -24.53 -2.78
C TYR A 166 -10.61 -25.20 -2.09
N GLU A 167 -11.82 -24.71 -2.36
CA GLU A 167 -13.06 -25.23 -1.76
C GLU A 167 -14.21 -25.10 -2.76
N SER A 168 -15.15 -26.03 -2.69
CA SER A 168 -16.42 -25.97 -3.40
C SER A 168 -17.52 -26.57 -2.53
N LYS A 169 -18.71 -25.97 -2.57
CA LYS A 169 -19.90 -26.44 -1.86
C LYS A 169 -21.11 -26.31 -2.75
N LEU A 170 -21.93 -27.37 -2.83
CA LEU A 170 -23.26 -27.26 -3.40
C LEU A 170 -24.16 -26.58 -2.36
N CYS A 171 -24.76 -25.45 -2.71
CA CYS A 171 -25.66 -24.71 -1.85
C CYS A 171 -27.10 -25.15 -2.04
N GLU A 172 -27.55 -25.25 -3.29
CA GLU A 172 -28.92 -25.60 -3.66
C GLU A 172 -28.94 -26.34 -5.01
N TYR A 173 -29.90 -27.20 -5.21
CA TYR A 173 -30.10 -27.89 -6.45
C TYR A 173 -31.58 -28.15 -6.72
N GLU A 174 -32.08 -27.65 -7.82
CA GLU A 174 -33.46 -27.85 -8.30
C GLU A 174 -33.50 -28.95 -9.36
N MET A 175 -34.06 -30.10 -8.99
CA MET A 175 -34.08 -31.29 -9.86
C MET A 175 -34.92 -31.10 -11.10
N GLU A 176 -36.07 -30.43 -11.00
CA GLU A 176 -37.00 -30.23 -12.12
C GLU A 176 -36.39 -29.40 -13.25
N LYS A 177 -35.62 -28.39 -12.90
CA LYS A 177 -34.94 -27.48 -13.86
C LYS A 177 -33.51 -27.92 -14.16
N ASN A 178 -32.99 -28.93 -13.48
CA ASN A 178 -31.58 -29.33 -13.54
C ASN A 178 -30.60 -28.15 -13.27
N MET A 179 -30.94 -27.32 -12.33
CA MET A 179 -30.14 -26.14 -11.96
C MET A 179 -29.56 -26.29 -10.58
N GLY A 180 -28.30 -25.84 -10.40
CA GLY A 180 -27.64 -25.86 -9.10
C GLY A 180 -26.88 -24.56 -8.81
N ILE A 181 -26.94 -24.17 -7.56
CA ILE A 181 -26.15 -23.05 -7.01
C ILE A 181 -25.02 -23.68 -6.22
N PHE A 182 -23.80 -23.33 -6.54
CA PHE A 182 -22.63 -23.76 -5.79
C PHE A 182 -21.67 -22.60 -5.51
N TRP A 183 -21.05 -22.66 -4.36
CA TRP A 183 -20.04 -21.71 -3.94
C TRP A 183 -18.66 -22.29 -4.16
N VAL A 184 -17.74 -21.45 -4.66
CA VAL A 184 -16.37 -21.84 -4.99
C VAL A 184 -15.36 -20.83 -4.48
N LYS A 185 -14.32 -21.32 -3.81
CA LYS A 185 -13.10 -20.56 -3.49
C LYS A 185 -11.97 -21.06 -4.37
N CYS A 186 -11.44 -20.18 -5.21
CA CYS A 186 -10.47 -20.54 -6.23
C CYS A 186 -9.35 -19.50 -6.38
N GLU A 187 -8.26 -19.94 -7.03
CA GLU A 187 -7.15 -19.10 -7.41
C GLU A 187 -7.57 -17.99 -8.39
N ALA A 188 -6.91 -16.84 -8.31
CA ALA A 188 -7.13 -15.74 -9.25
C ALA A 188 -6.84 -16.17 -10.71
N GLY A 189 -7.73 -15.77 -11.63
CA GLY A 189 -7.65 -16.15 -13.03
C GLY A 189 -8.22 -17.53 -13.36
N THR A 190 -8.92 -18.17 -12.40
CA THR A 190 -9.71 -19.37 -12.64
C THR A 190 -10.95 -19.02 -13.46
N TYR A 191 -11.22 -19.79 -14.50
CA TYR A 191 -12.43 -19.68 -15.31
C TYR A 191 -13.53 -20.58 -14.76
N VAL A 192 -14.45 -20.01 -13.98
CA VAL A 192 -15.58 -20.75 -13.40
C VAL A 192 -16.48 -21.33 -14.50
N ARG A 193 -16.62 -20.62 -15.64
CA ARG A 193 -17.30 -21.15 -16.82
C ARG A 193 -16.69 -22.48 -17.29
N THR A 194 -15.37 -22.56 -17.39
CA THR A 194 -14.68 -23.81 -17.77
C THR A 194 -14.85 -24.88 -16.69
N MET A 195 -14.87 -24.49 -15.40
CA MET A 195 -15.17 -25.42 -14.31
C MET A 195 -16.57 -26.04 -14.45
N CYS A 196 -17.60 -25.27 -14.86
CA CYS A 196 -18.93 -25.76 -15.10
C CYS A 196 -18.97 -26.75 -16.27
N VAL A 197 -18.20 -26.50 -17.33
CA VAL A 197 -18.05 -27.50 -18.43
C VAL A 197 -17.41 -28.80 -17.93
N HIS A 198 -16.36 -28.71 -17.13
CA HIS A 198 -15.72 -29.87 -16.51
C HIS A 198 -16.68 -30.63 -15.58
N LEU A 199 -17.50 -29.89 -14.81
CA LEU A 199 -18.57 -30.52 -13.99
C LEU A 199 -19.54 -31.27 -14.83
N GLY A 200 -20.03 -30.71 -15.93
CA GLY A 200 -20.91 -31.36 -16.88
C GLY A 200 -20.29 -32.63 -17.51
N LEU A 201 -19.00 -32.58 -17.86
CA LEU A 201 -18.27 -33.74 -18.37
C LEU A 201 -18.17 -34.88 -17.34
N LEU A 202 -17.87 -34.54 -16.06
CA LEU A 202 -17.83 -35.54 -14.98
C LEU A 202 -19.19 -36.20 -14.70
N LEU A 203 -20.24 -35.48 -14.98
CA LEU A 203 -21.63 -35.97 -14.83
C LEU A 203 -22.16 -36.71 -16.07
N GLY A 204 -21.37 -36.74 -17.15
CA GLY A 204 -21.81 -37.36 -18.42
C GLY A 204 -22.88 -36.57 -19.16
N VAL A 205 -23.05 -35.30 -18.83
CA VAL A 205 -24.01 -34.36 -19.43
C VAL A 205 -23.32 -33.07 -19.84
N GLY A 206 -24.01 -32.21 -20.58
CA GLY A 206 -23.50 -30.86 -20.82
C GLY A 206 -23.53 -29.99 -19.56
N GLY A 207 -22.57 -29.12 -19.39
CA GLY A 207 -22.55 -28.16 -18.28
C GLY A 207 -22.32 -26.73 -18.77
N GLN A 208 -23.16 -25.80 -18.33
CA GLN A 208 -23.14 -24.41 -18.74
C GLN A 208 -23.41 -23.51 -17.53
N MET A 209 -22.68 -22.39 -17.38
CA MET A 209 -22.84 -21.43 -16.28
C MET A 209 -23.99 -20.44 -16.59
N LEU A 210 -24.96 -20.29 -15.71
CA LEU A 210 -26.08 -19.35 -15.83
C LEU A 210 -25.69 -17.94 -15.37
N GLU A 211 -25.28 -17.82 -14.12
CA GLU A 211 -24.88 -16.60 -13.48
C GLU A 211 -23.62 -16.80 -12.66
N LEU A 212 -22.88 -15.74 -12.48
CA LEU A 212 -21.74 -15.72 -11.59
C LEU A 212 -21.77 -14.45 -10.75
N ARG A 213 -21.90 -14.62 -9.44
CA ARG A 213 -21.70 -13.56 -8.47
C ARG A 213 -20.36 -13.75 -7.78
N ARG A 214 -19.53 -12.73 -7.79
CA ARG A 214 -18.29 -12.72 -7.03
C ARG A 214 -18.51 -11.96 -5.74
N ASN A 215 -18.58 -12.69 -4.62
CA ASN A 215 -18.79 -12.10 -3.31
C ASN A 215 -17.48 -11.63 -2.65
N ARG A 216 -16.31 -12.15 -3.10
CA ARG A 216 -15.01 -11.73 -2.59
C ARG A 216 -13.93 -11.76 -3.68
N SER A 217 -13.05 -10.76 -3.68
CA SER A 217 -11.85 -10.71 -4.51
C SER A 217 -10.67 -10.18 -3.69
N GLY A 218 -9.75 -11.06 -3.29
CA GLY A 218 -8.68 -10.73 -2.36
C GLY A 218 -9.22 -10.26 -1.02
N ILE A 219 -8.90 -9.03 -0.62
CA ILE A 219 -9.39 -8.42 0.61
C ILE A 219 -10.79 -7.81 0.48
N GLN A 220 -11.22 -7.51 -0.74
CA GLN A 220 -12.48 -6.82 -0.99
C GLN A 220 -13.65 -7.79 -0.96
N CYS A 221 -14.64 -7.52 -0.09
CA CYS A 221 -15.89 -8.27 0.05
C CYS A 221 -17.08 -7.45 -0.47
N GLU A 222 -18.15 -8.12 -0.87
CA GLU A 222 -19.38 -7.44 -1.30
C GLU A 222 -20.08 -6.69 -0.14
N ASP A 223 -19.92 -7.16 1.09
CA ASP A 223 -20.50 -6.53 2.28
C ASP A 223 -19.83 -5.18 2.64
N GLU A 224 -18.67 -4.88 2.04
CA GLU A 224 -17.88 -3.71 2.39
C GLU A 224 -18.00 -2.59 1.35
N GLY A 225 -19.01 -1.71 1.52
CA GLY A 225 -19.11 -0.45 0.76
C GLY A 225 -19.19 -0.68 -0.74
N MET A 226 -20.04 -1.59 -1.17
CA MET A 226 -20.42 -1.76 -2.56
C MET A 226 -21.23 -0.55 -3.01
N VAL A 227 -21.00 -0.09 -4.23
CA VAL A 227 -21.66 1.06 -4.85
C VAL A 227 -22.22 0.69 -6.21
N THR A 228 -23.26 1.41 -6.63
CA THR A 228 -23.88 1.26 -7.95
C THR A 228 -23.29 2.25 -8.96
N LEU A 229 -23.59 2.07 -10.24
CA LEU A 229 -23.25 3.07 -11.27
C LEU A 229 -23.97 4.40 -11.05
N HIS A 230 -25.19 4.38 -10.46
CA HIS A 230 -25.93 5.58 -10.10
C HIS A 230 -25.21 6.35 -9.00
N ASP A 231 -24.71 5.67 -7.95
CA ASP A 231 -23.91 6.33 -6.91
C ASP A 231 -22.69 7.05 -7.50
N VAL A 232 -22.01 6.43 -8.48
CA VAL A 232 -20.87 7.05 -9.14
C VAL A 232 -21.27 8.28 -9.95
N LEU A 233 -22.41 8.22 -10.64
CA LEU A 233 -22.93 9.32 -11.45
C LEU A 233 -23.36 10.49 -10.56
N ASP A 234 -24.12 10.21 -9.51
CA ASP A 234 -24.63 11.21 -8.57
C ASP A 234 -23.48 11.87 -7.81
N ALA A 235 -22.49 11.09 -7.37
CA ALA A 235 -21.31 11.63 -6.71
C ALA A 235 -20.52 12.59 -7.62
N GLN A 236 -20.37 12.25 -8.89
CA GLN A 236 -19.71 13.11 -9.87
C GLN A 236 -20.51 14.37 -10.16
N TRP A 237 -21.84 14.24 -10.28
CA TRP A 237 -22.75 15.38 -10.47
C TRP A 237 -22.71 16.37 -9.29
N MET A 238 -22.75 15.86 -8.06
CA MET A 238 -22.59 16.67 -6.85
C MET A 238 -21.26 17.43 -6.83
N TYR A 239 -20.17 16.78 -7.17
CA TYR A 239 -18.88 17.43 -7.27
C TYR A 239 -18.84 18.51 -8.37
N GLU A 240 -19.39 18.24 -9.54
CA GLU A 240 -19.38 19.20 -10.66
C GLU A 240 -20.20 20.45 -10.39
N ASN A 241 -21.39 20.30 -9.79
CA ASN A 241 -22.32 21.38 -9.59
C ASN A 241 -22.14 22.11 -8.26
N HIS A 242 -21.83 21.39 -7.19
CA HIS A 242 -21.74 21.95 -5.83
C HIS A 242 -20.33 21.98 -5.25
N LYS A 243 -19.34 21.41 -5.95
CA LYS A 243 -17.96 21.26 -5.47
C LYS A 243 -17.83 20.47 -4.17
N ASP A 244 -18.87 19.69 -3.83
CA ASP A 244 -18.85 18.80 -2.67
C ASP A 244 -18.15 17.48 -3.02
N GLU A 245 -17.03 17.22 -2.37
CA GLU A 245 -16.20 16.03 -2.56
C GLU A 245 -16.65 14.84 -1.69
N THR A 246 -17.55 15.06 -0.74
CA THR A 246 -17.89 14.10 0.32
C THR A 246 -18.44 12.81 -0.28
N TYR A 247 -19.33 12.91 -1.26
CA TYR A 247 -19.91 11.74 -1.89
C TYR A 247 -18.89 10.99 -2.77
N LEU A 248 -18.07 11.71 -3.54
CA LEU A 248 -16.98 11.08 -4.30
C LEU A 248 -16.01 10.32 -3.39
N ARG A 249 -15.62 10.88 -2.24
CA ARG A 249 -14.74 10.24 -1.26
C ARG A 249 -15.39 9.06 -0.55
N ARG A 250 -16.70 8.97 -0.51
CA ARG A 250 -17.43 7.80 -0.02
C ARG A 250 -17.47 6.68 -1.05
N VAL A 251 -17.71 7.02 -2.31
CA VAL A 251 -17.87 6.07 -3.43
C VAL A 251 -16.51 5.51 -3.87
N ILE A 252 -15.50 6.38 -3.97
CA ILE A 252 -14.14 6.01 -4.37
C ILE A 252 -13.29 5.85 -3.11
N ARG A 253 -12.51 4.75 -3.04
CA ARG A 253 -11.59 4.48 -1.94
C ARG A 253 -10.15 4.60 -2.40
N PRO A 254 -9.21 5.07 -1.57
CA PRO A 254 -7.79 5.15 -1.91
C PRO A 254 -7.21 3.75 -2.18
N LEU A 255 -6.31 3.65 -3.14
CA LEU A 255 -5.63 2.40 -3.52
C LEU A 255 -4.98 1.69 -2.32
N GLU A 256 -4.50 2.43 -1.34
CA GLU A 256 -3.91 1.91 -0.11
C GLU A 256 -4.83 0.96 0.64
N GLY A 257 -6.14 1.10 0.48
CA GLY A 257 -7.13 0.16 1.02
C GLY A 257 -6.95 -1.28 0.53
N LEU A 258 -6.43 -1.47 -0.68
CA LEU A 258 -6.15 -2.81 -1.23
C LEU A 258 -4.85 -3.42 -0.71
N LEU A 259 -4.01 -2.65 -0.03
CA LEU A 259 -2.67 -3.04 0.40
C LEU A 259 -2.53 -3.31 1.90
N VAL A 260 -3.62 -3.14 2.65
CA VAL A 260 -3.60 -3.24 4.13
C VAL A 260 -3.18 -4.60 4.69
N ASN A 261 -3.27 -5.66 3.88
CA ASN A 261 -2.85 -7.00 4.29
C ASN A 261 -1.38 -7.31 4.01
N HIS A 262 -0.67 -6.43 3.30
CA HIS A 262 0.76 -6.59 3.08
C HIS A 262 1.55 -6.05 4.27
N LYS A 263 2.64 -6.71 4.61
CA LYS A 263 3.60 -6.17 5.58
C LYS A 263 4.24 -4.90 5.03
N ARG A 264 4.56 -3.97 5.91
CA ARG A 264 4.94 -2.60 5.56
C ARG A 264 6.37 -2.28 5.94
N ILE A 265 7.03 -1.53 5.07
CA ILE A 265 8.26 -0.81 5.40
C ILE A 265 8.00 0.68 5.20
N ILE A 266 8.19 1.46 6.26
CA ILE A 266 8.11 2.92 6.20
C ILE A 266 9.48 3.47 5.93
N VAL A 267 9.60 4.25 4.86
CA VAL A 267 10.86 4.84 4.41
C VAL A 267 10.93 6.33 4.71
N LYS A 268 12.14 6.87 4.80
CA LYS A 268 12.40 8.29 4.89
C LYS A 268 11.89 9.01 3.65
N ASP A 269 11.32 10.19 3.81
CA ASP A 269 10.81 11.01 2.69
C ASP A 269 11.89 11.28 1.63
N SER A 270 13.15 11.39 2.05
CA SER A 270 14.31 11.57 1.16
C SER A 270 14.58 10.36 0.24
N ALA A 271 14.14 9.17 0.63
CA ALA A 271 14.33 7.94 -0.15
C ALA A 271 13.20 7.71 -1.17
N VAL A 272 12.02 8.30 -0.97
CA VAL A 272 10.81 8.03 -1.76
C VAL A 272 11.03 8.22 -3.25
N ASN A 273 11.61 9.33 -3.66
CA ASN A 273 11.83 9.61 -5.08
C ASN A 273 12.75 8.57 -5.75
N ALA A 274 13.80 8.13 -5.06
CA ALA A 274 14.69 7.08 -5.58
C ALA A 274 13.95 5.76 -5.80
N VAL A 275 13.05 5.39 -4.88
CA VAL A 275 12.19 4.21 -4.99
C VAL A 275 11.25 4.33 -6.20
N CYS A 276 10.66 5.49 -6.44
CA CYS A 276 9.83 5.75 -7.62
C CYS A 276 10.59 5.59 -8.95
N TYR A 277 11.92 5.78 -8.93
CA TYR A 277 12.80 5.50 -10.08
C TYR A 277 13.32 4.05 -10.13
N GLY A 278 12.88 3.19 -9.21
CA GLY A 278 13.22 1.76 -9.20
C GLY A 278 14.48 1.40 -8.41
N ALA A 279 15.00 2.31 -7.59
CA ALA A 279 16.15 2.02 -6.73
C ALA A 279 15.79 0.96 -5.67
N LYS A 280 16.74 0.07 -5.35
CA LYS A 280 16.60 -0.89 -4.26
C LYS A 280 16.46 -0.15 -2.92
N ILE A 281 15.69 -0.72 -2.00
CA ILE A 281 15.53 -0.17 -0.65
C ILE A 281 16.77 -0.51 0.16
N MET A 282 17.51 0.52 0.57
CA MET A 282 18.68 0.38 1.41
C MET A 282 18.32 0.58 2.89
N LEU A 283 18.97 -0.17 3.77
CA LEU A 283 18.70 -0.15 5.21
C LEU A 283 18.74 1.25 5.85
N PRO A 284 19.68 2.17 5.51
CA PRO A 284 19.68 3.53 6.05
C PRO A 284 18.45 4.39 5.66
N GLY A 285 17.70 3.97 4.63
CA GLY A 285 16.45 4.62 4.20
C GLY A 285 15.21 4.17 4.95
N VAL A 286 15.30 3.11 5.76
CA VAL A 286 14.19 2.54 6.52
C VAL A 286 14.01 3.29 7.83
N LEU A 287 12.76 3.64 8.15
CA LEU A 287 12.36 4.20 9.45
C LEU A 287 11.74 3.14 10.35
N ARG A 288 10.73 2.48 9.86
CA ARG A 288 9.99 1.44 10.58
C ARG A 288 9.67 0.27 9.65
N TYR A 289 9.42 -0.87 10.21
CA TYR A 289 9.10 -2.09 9.46
C TYR A 289 8.20 -3.01 10.28
N GLU A 290 7.42 -3.83 9.59
CA GLU A 290 6.53 -4.83 10.20
C GLU A 290 7.36 -5.94 10.82
N ASP A 291 6.83 -6.54 11.89
CA ASP A 291 7.39 -7.73 12.50
C ASP A 291 7.17 -8.99 11.64
N SER A 292 7.94 -10.05 11.92
CA SER A 292 7.81 -11.38 11.29
C SER A 292 7.92 -11.37 9.76
N MET A 293 8.67 -10.41 9.18
CA MET A 293 8.94 -10.35 7.75
C MET A 293 9.90 -11.47 7.33
N GLU A 294 9.54 -12.21 6.26
CA GLU A 294 10.31 -13.33 5.73
C GLU A 294 10.97 -12.99 4.39
N LEU A 295 11.98 -13.79 4.01
CA LEU A 295 12.66 -13.65 2.72
C LEU A 295 11.69 -13.95 1.57
N ASN A 296 11.79 -13.15 0.50
CA ASN A 296 10.95 -13.24 -0.70
C ASN A 296 9.47 -12.95 -0.47
N GLU A 297 9.09 -12.46 0.70
CA GLU A 297 7.73 -12.02 0.97
C GLU A 297 7.42 -10.74 0.19
N GLU A 298 6.19 -10.64 -0.30
CA GLU A 298 5.69 -9.42 -0.95
C GLU A 298 5.26 -8.39 0.10
N ILE A 299 5.88 -7.23 0.05
CA ILE A 299 5.71 -6.15 1.02
C ILE A 299 5.36 -4.83 0.34
N VAL A 300 4.80 -3.90 1.09
CA VAL A 300 4.49 -2.55 0.62
C VAL A 300 5.44 -1.53 1.24
N ILE A 301 5.99 -0.66 0.40
CA ILE A 301 6.80 0.48 0.81
C ILE A 301 5.90 1.68 0.98
N VAL A 302 5.97 2.33 2.14
CA VAL A 302 5.04 3.36 2.59
C VAL A 302 5.81 4.62 2.99
N THR A 303 5.25 5.79 2.71
CA THR A 303 5.75 7.07 3.20
C THR A 303 5.37 7.30 4.67
N THR A 304 5.96 8.30 5.30
CA THR A 304 5.59 8.76 6.64
C THR A 304 4.15 9.28 6.74
N LYS A 305 3.52 9.60 5.60
CA LYS A 305 2.13 10.06 5.49
C LYS A 305 1.12 8.94 5.18
N GLY A 306 1.60 7.70 5.04
CA GLY A 306 0.77 6.53 4.77
C GLY A 306 0.49 6.27 3.28
N GLU A 307 1.19 6.95 2.37
CA GLU A 307 1.06 6.74 0.93
C GLU A 307 1.82 5.49 0.49
N ALA A 308 1.23 4.68 -0.37
CA ALA A 308 1.90 3.54 -0.97
C ALA A 308 2.85 4.00 -2.07
N VAL A 309 4.15 3.72 -1.91
CA VAL A 309 5.19 4.07 -2.91
C VAL A 309 5.37 2.96 -3.93
N ALA A 310 5.55 1.73 -3.46
CA ALA A 310 5.79 0.58 -4.33
C ALA A 310 5.45 -0.73 -3.62
N LEU A 311 5.14 -1.76 -4.41
CA LEU A 311 5.26 -3.15 -3.99
C LEU A 311 6.71 -3.61 -4.18
N ALA A 312 7.24 -4.34 -3.22
CA ALA A 312 8.60 -4.84 -3.21
C ALA A 312 8.66 -6.28 -2.71
N ILE A 313 9.80 -6.91 -2.95
CA ILE A 313 10.12 -8.25 -2.43
C ILE A 313 11.16 -8.08 -1.35
N ALA A 314 10.90 -8.59 -0.16
CA ALA A 314 11.83 -8.55 0.98
C ALA A 314 13.07 -9.39 0.68
N LEU A 315 14.26 -8.83 0.94
CA LEU A 315 15.55 -9.49 0.83
C LEU A 315 16.22 -9.65 2.21
N MET A 316 15.59 -9.12 3.25
CA MET A 316 16.02 -9.28 4.65
C MET A 316 14.81 -9.66 5.49
N THR A 317 15.03 -10.50 6.50
CA THR A 317 14.04 -10.80 7.54
C THR A 317 14.00 -9.68 8.57
N THR A 318 12.96 -9.65 9.42
CA THR A 318 12.87 -8.73 10.56
C THR A 318 14.13 -8.79 11.43
N ALA A 319 14.63 -9.99 11.73
CA ALA A 319 15.85 -10.19 12.54
C ALA A 319 17.09 -9.57 11.87
N THR A 320 17.25 -9.77 10.55
CA THR A 320 18.36 -9.20 9.80
C THR A 320 18.29 -7.67 9.75
N ILE A 321 17.11 -7.09 9.56
CA ILE A 321 16.92 -5.64 9.58
C ILE A 321 17.29 -5.03 10.94
N SER A 322 17.01 -5.74 12.03
CA SER A 322 17.33 -5.26 13.38
C SER A 322 18.83 -5.30 13.70
N SER A 323 19.56 -6.29 13.18
CA SER A 323 20.95 -6.57 13.54
C SER A 323 21.99 -5.94 12.60
N CYS A 324 21.66 -5.73 11.31
CA CYS A 324 22.58 -5.18 10.32
C CYS A 324 22.58 -3.66 10.31
N ASP A 325 23.73 -3.06 9.94
CA ASP A 325 23.87 -1.60 9.79
C ASP A 325 23.73 -1.13 8.34
N HIS A 326 23.94 -2.00 7.37
CA HIS A 326 23.85 -1.70 5.95
C HIS A 326 23.32 -2.90 5.16
N GLY A 327 22.96 -2.68 3.91
CA GLY A 327 22.48 -3.72 3.02
C GLY A 327 21.22 -3.34 2.27
N ILE A 328 20.77 -4.24 1.41
CA ILE A 328 19.57 -4.10 0.59
C ILE A 328 18.42 -4.81 1.30
N VAL A 329 17.45 -4.07 1.78
CA VAL A 329 16.29 -4.61 2.51
C VAL A 329 15.27 -5.22 1.56
N ALA A 330 15.03 -4.57 0.41
CA ALA A 330 14.05 -5.03 -0.55
C ALA A 330 14.37 -4.57 -1.98
N LYS A 331 13.90 -5.33 -2.96
CA LYS A 331 13.91 -4.94 -4.38
C LYS A 331 12.49 -4.58 -4.83
N ILE A 332 12.39 -3.57 -5.69
CA ILE A 332 11.10 -3.13 -6.21
C ILE A 332 10.53 -4.18 -7.17
N LYS A 333 9.27 -4.57 -6.93
CA LYS A 333 8.46 -5.38 -7.84
C LYS A 333 7.63 -4.50 -8.78
N ARG A 334 6.96 -3.49 -8.23
CA ARG A 334 6.14 -2.56 -8.97
C ARG A 334 6.05 -1.21 -8.26
N VAL A 335 6.36 -0.14 -8.96
CA VAL A 335 6.17 1.23 -8.48
C VAL A 335 4.69 1.60 -8.62
N ILE A 336 4.13 2.22 -7.59
CA ILE A 336 2.74 2.69 -7.50
C ILE A 336 2.71 4.21 -7.63
N MET A 337 3.52 4.90 -6.80
CA MET A 337 3.58 6.36 -6.75
C MET A 337 4.23 6.94 -8.01
N GLU A 338 3.74 8.07 -8.47
CA GLU A 338 4.34 8.77 -9.60
C GLU A 338 5.72 9.33 -9.27
N ARG A 339 6.55 9.41 -10.28
CA ARG A 339 7.88 10.02 -10.18
C ARG A 339 7.73 11.50 -9.85
N ASP A 340 8.71 12.02 -9.11
CA ASP A 340 8.83 13.44 -8.77
C ASP A 340 7.68 14.02 -7.90
N THR A 341 6.78 13.16 -7.35
CA THR A 341 5.85 13.53 -6.27
C THR A 341 6.62 14.02 -5.03
N TYR A 342 7.79 13.42 -4.78
CA TYR A 342 8.76 13.86 -3.78
C TYR A 342 10.01 14.39 -4.48
N PRO A 343 10.68 15.43 -3.93
CA PRO A 343 11.84 16.03 -4.56
C PRO A 343 13.03 15.07 -4.59
N ARG A 344 13.87 15.21 -5.59
CA ARG A 344 15.09 14.43 -5.73
C ARG A 344 16.11 14.78 -4.64
N LYS A 345 16.27 13.93 -3.64
CA LYS A 345 17.23 14.05 -2.52
C LYS A 345 18.32 12.98 -2.54
N TRP A 346 18.33 12.12 -3.55
CA TRP A 346 19.35 11.09 -3.74
C TRP A 346 20.51 11.56 -4.61
N GLY A 347 21.66 10.91 -4.50
CA GLY A 347 22.86 11.29 -5.24
C GLY A 347 23.59 12.51 -4.66
N LEU A 348 23.30 12.86 -3.38
CA LEU A 348 23.95 13.96 -2.64
C LEU A 348 24.93 13.44 -1.56
N GLY A 349 25.00 12.13 -1.36
CA GLY A 349 25.92 11.53 -0.38
C GLY A 349 27.39 11.55 -0.85
N PRO A 350 28.34 11.37 0.07
CA PRO A 350 29.78 11.40 -0.25
C PRO A 350 30.16 10.44 -1.39
N LYS A 351 29.75 9.17 -1.31
CA LYS A 351 30.01 8.18 -2.38
C LYS A 351 29.41 8.55 -3.73
N ALA A 352 28.20 9.13 -3.73
CA ALA A 352 27.56 9.58 -4.97
C ALA A 352 28.26 10.81 -5.56
N SER A 353 28.77 11.69 -4.73
CA SER A 353 29.58 12.84 -5.14
C SER A 353 30.92 12.37 -5.71
N MET A 354 31.63 11.46 -5.02
CA MET A 354 32.86 10.83 -5.54
C MET A 354 32.61 10.15 -6.89
N LYS A 355 31.52 9.36 -7.02
CA LYS A 355 31.17 8.73 -8.28
C LYS A 355 31.00 9.76 -9.42
N LYS A 356 30.34 10.89 -9.15
CA LYS A 356 30.18 11.96 -10.14
C LYS A 356 31.53 12.58 -10.53
N THR A 357 32.42 12.78 -9.58
CA THR A 357 33.79 13.28 -9.83
C THR A 357 34.56 12.28 -10.70
N MET A 358 34.56 10.99 -10.34
CA MET A 358 35.25 9.95 -11.10
C MET A 358 34.70 9.77 -12.53
N ILE A 359 33.39 9.99 -12.76
CA ILE A 359 32.84 10.01 -14.12
C ILE A 359 33.36 11.21 -14.89
N LYS A 360 33.48 12.40 -14.26
CA LYS A 360 34.03 13.61 -14.91
C LYS A 360 35.50 13.45 -15.25
N GLU A 361 36.25 12.76 -14.39
CA GLU A 361 37.68 12.50 -14.57
C GLU A 361 37.96 11.32 -15.51
N GLY A 362 36.93 10.63 -15.99
CA GLY A 362 37.05 9.50 -16.91
C GLY A 362 37.55 8.20 -16.22
N LEU A 363 37.53 8.16 -14.90
CA LEU A 363 37.85 6.97 -14.10
C LEU A 363 36.70 5.97 -14.04
N LEU A 364 35.51 6.38 -14.42
CA LEU A 364 34.32 5.56 -14.62
C LEU A 364 33.67 5.92 -15.95
N ASP A 365 32.94 4.97 -16.53
CA ASP A 365 32.16 5.26 -17.75
C ASP A 365 30.99 6.23 -17.47
N LYS A 366 30.33 6.70 -18.53
CA LYS A 366 29.17 7.62 -18.43
C LYS A 366 27.99 7.07 -17.61
N TYR A 367 27.95 5.74 -17.42
CA TYR A 367 26.94 5.07 -16.60
C TYR A 367 27.44 4.75 -15.19
N GLY A 368 28.71 5.09 -14.89
CA GLY A 368 29.36 4.83 -13.61
C GLY A 368 29.75 3.38 -13.41
N LYS A 369 30.01 2.66 -14.49
CA LYS A 369 30.64 1.33 -14.45
C LYS A 369 32.17 1.47 -14.43
N PRO A 370 32.85 0.53 -13.76
CA PRO A 370 34.31 0.50 -13.77
C PRO A 370 34.86 0.37 -15.19
N ASN A 371 36.01 1.00 -15.43
CA ASN A 371 36.84 0.89 -16.64
C ASN A 371 38.29 0.58 -16.25
N ASP A 372 39.18 0.47 -17.22
CA ASP A 372 40.60 0.11 -17.00
C ASP A 372 41.37 1.14 -16.13
N LYS A 373 40.82 2.35 -15.96
CA LYS A 373 41.40 3.44 -15.16
C LYS A 373 40.79 3.54 -13.76
N THR A 374 39.82 2.68 -13.42
CA THR A 374 39.14 2.73 -12.14
C THR A 374 40.08 2.30 -11.01
N PRO A 375 40.24 3.07 -9.92
CA PRO A 375 41.04 2.69 -8.76
C PRO A 375 40.55 1.37 -8.13
N THR A 376 41.46 0.51 -7.72
CA THR A 376 41.14 -0.77 -7.09
C THR A 376 40.32 -0.65 -5.81
N GLU A 377 40.50 0.43 -5.05
CA GLU A 377 39.71 0.75 -3.87
C GLU A 377 38.20 0.97 -4.18
N TRP A 378 37.88 1.42 -5.40
CA TRP A 378 36.50 1.57 -5.83
C TRP A 378 35.87 0.24 -6.26
N LEU A 379 36.70 -0.71 -6.68
CA LEU A 379 36.28 -2.06 -7.09
C LEU A 379 36.02 -2.98 -5.90
N THR A 380 36.62 -2.71 -4.74
CA THR A 380 36.26 -3.35 -3.47
C THR A 380 34.89 -2.86 -3.01
N SER A 381 33.88 -3.13 -3.80
CA SER A 381 32.50 -3.03 -3.35
C SER A 381 32.32 -4.10 -2.27
N TYR A 382 31.73 -3.71 -1.17
CA TYR A 382 31.18 -4.61 -0.17
C TYR A 382 30.40 -5.69 -0.90
N VAL A 383 30.99 -6.86 -0.95
CA VAL A 383 30.47 -8.04 -1.62
C VAL A 383 29.16 -8.40 -0.95
N ASP A 384 28.20 -8.73 -1.76
CA ASP A 384 27.00 -9.45 -1.44
C ASP A 384 27.25 -10.52 -0.37
N PHE A 385 26.72 -10.29 0.83
CA PHE A 385 26.48 -11.31 1.83
C PHE A 385 25.02 -11.73 1.74
#